data_ac3f1423bfd2a92ea66383186b41e08f
#
_entry.id   ac3f1423bfd2a92ea66383186b41e08f
#
_cell.length_a   1.000
_cell.length_b   1.000
_cell.length_c   1.000
_cell.angle_alpha   90.00
_cell.angle_beta   90.00
_cell.angle_gamma   90.00
#
_symmetry.space_group_name_H-M   'P 1'
#
loop_
_entity.id
_entity.type
_entity.pdbx_description
1 polymer ?
#
loop_
_entity_poly.entity_id
_entity_poly.type
_entity_poly.pdbx_seq_one_letter_code
_entity_poly.pdbx_strand_id
1 'polypeptide(L)'
;MALYAIGDLHLCLGAPKPMDIFGGAWVGYMDKLKEGLSVITEEDTTVLLGDLSWALDLPSSRADFAWINEIPGRKLILKGNHDYWWSTQAKFTKFCNEHGFENMFLLNNNCFEYEGISICGTRGWFFEEERSGQHDEKVFKRELIRLEASLKAAGESPKMVFLHYPPRYRGYECPEILALLQKYEVRRCFYGHLHGGSHKLAMEGTWDGVEFKLVAADYIGFKPYRVIP
;
A
#
# COMPACT_ATOMS: atom_id res chain seq x y z
N MET A 1 -15.10 6.81 13.58
CA MET A 1 -14.31 5.94 12.66
C MET A 1 -13.74 6.80 11.54
N ALA A 2 -12.49 6.62 11.17
CA ALA A 2 -11.87 7.25 10.01
C ALA A 2 -11.14 6.20 9.16
N LEU A 3 -11.00 6.47 7.86
CA LEU A 3 -10.17 5.68 6.95
C LEU A 3 -8.88 6.44 6.68
N TYR A 4 -7.76 5.82 6.97
CA TYR A 4 -6.44 6.35 6.71
C TYR A 4 -5.68 5.55 5.65
N ALA A 5 -4.71 6.18 5.01
CA ALA A 5 -3.80 5.55 4.06
C ALA A 5 -2.37 6.06 4.26
N ILE A 6 -1.42 5.14 4.25
CA ILE A 6 0.02 5.41 4.26
C ILE A 6 0.74 4.23 3.64
N GLY A 7 1.74 4.47 2.81
CA GLY A 7 2.63 3.45 2.26
C GLY A 7 4.06 3.65 2.71
N ASP A 8 4.91 2.67 2.38
CA ASP A 8 6.36 2.85 2.38
C ASP A 8 6.93 3.17 3.77
N LEU A 9 6.53 2.37 4.77
CA LEU A 9 7.02 2.52 6.15
C LEU A 9 8.49 2.13 6.28
N HIS A 10 8.94 1.19 5.44
CA HIS A 10 10.31 0.69 5.38
C HIS A 10 10.91 0.36 6.76
N LEU A 11 10.13 -0.34 7.59
CA LEU A 11 10.57 -0.77 8.90
C LEU A 11 11.77 -1.71 8.80
N CYS A 12 12.65 -1.63 9.78
CA CYS A 12 13.90 -2.41 9.81
C CYS A 12 14.25 -2.93 11.21
N LEU A 13 13.24 -3.13 12.07
CA LEU A 13 13.45 -3.63 13.43
C LEU A 13 13.99 -5.06 13.45
N GLY A 14 13.69 -5.84 12.41
CA GLY A 14 14.21 -7.19 12.20
C GLY A 14 15.34 -7.29 11.17
N ALA A 15 15.77 -6.17 10.54
CA ALA A 15 16.76 -6.17 9.48
C ALA A 15 17.73 -4.98 9.61
N PRO A 16 19.04 -5.15 9.36
CA PRO A 16 20.04 -4.06 9.51
C PRO A 16 20.02 -3.12 8.29
N LYS A 17 18.91 -2.45 8.04
CA LYS A 17 18.74 -1.53 6.88
C LYS A 17 17.98 -0.26 7.29
N PRO A 18 18.53 0.59 8.19
CA PRO A 18 17.84 1.80 8.61
C PRO A 18 17.70 2.80 7.46
N MET A 19 16.53 3.41 7.32
CA MET A 19 16.26 4.41 6.28
C MET A 19 16.96 5.75 6.56
N ASP A 20 17.41 6.02 7.77
CA ASP A 20 18.18 7.22 8.15
C ASP A 20 19.40 7.46 7.26
N ILE A 21 20.01 6.41 6.70
CA ILE A 21 21.14 6.50 5.78
C ILE A 21 20.86 7.30 4.50
N PHE A 22 19.60 7.41 4.12
CA PHE A 22 19.16 8.20 2.96
C PHE A 22 19.02 9.70 3.27
N GLY A 23 19.15 10.10 4.55
CA GLY A 23 19.08 11.49 4.99
C GLY A 23 17.73 12.15 4.75
N GLY A 24 17.72 13.51 4.73
CA GLY A 24 16.52 14.27 4.39
C GLY A 24 15.32 13.95 5.29
N ALA A 25 14.19 13.59 4.68
CA ALA A 25 12.96 13.28 5.41
C ALA A 25 13.10 12.05 6.32
N TRP A 26 13.99 11.11 5.98
CA TRP A 26 14.13 9.83 6.67
C TRP A 26 14.92 9.90 7.99
N VAL A 27 15.61 10.99 8.29
CA VAL A 27 16.31 11.14 9.59
C VAL A 27 15.30 11.11 10.72
N GLY A 28 15.45 10.15 11.64
CA GLY A 28 14.54 9.94 12.77
C GLY A 28 13.14 9.50 12.35
N TYR A 29 13.00 8.80 11.22
CA TYR A 29 11.71 8.45 10.65
C TYR A 29 10.83 7.58 11.55
N MET A 30 11.42 6.73 12.38
CA MET A 30 10.67 5.89 13.32
C MET A 30 9.90 6.72 14.35
N ASP A 31 10.53 7.78 14.88
CA ASP A 31 9.85 8.69 15.82
C ASP A 31 8.74 9.48 15.13
N LYS A 32 8.99 9.92 13.88
CA LYS A 32 7.99 10.60 13.05
C LYS A 32 6.79 9.70 12.74
N LEU A 33 7.03 8.42 12.42
CA LEU A 33 5.97 7.43 12.22
C LEU A 33 5.17 7.22 13.50
N LYS A 34 5.83 7.05 14.65
CA LYS A 34 5.17 6.88 15.93
C LYS A 34 4.30 8.08 16.28
N GLU A 35 4.82 9.29 16.11
CA GLU A 35 4.06 10.54 16.32
C GLU A 35 2.89 10.65 15.34
N GLY A 36 3.15 10.47 14.03
CA GLY A 36 2.14 10.64 12.99
C GLY A 36 0.99 9.64 13.11
N LEU A 37 1.29 8.37 13.42
CA LEU A 37 0.29 7.31 13.57
C LEU A 37 -0.47 7.35 14.90
N SER A 38 -0.05 8.17 15.87
CA SER A 38 -0.73 8.33 17.17
C SER A 38 -2.14 8.90 17.08
N VAL A 39 -2.53 9.44 15.92
CA VAL A 39 -3.89 9.96 15.68
C VAL A 39 -4.91 8.84 15.44
N ILE A 40 -4.45 7.61 15.18
CA ILE A 40 -5.29 6.46 14.86
C ILE A 40 -5.87 5.89 16.15
N THR A 41 -7.15 5.53 16.12
CA THR A 41 -7.88 4.93 17.24
C THR A 41 -8.33 3.50 16.92
N GLU A 42 -8.81 2.76 17.92
CA GLU A 42 -9.29 1.37 17.76
C GLU A 42 -10.45 1.25 16.77
N GLU A 43 -11.20 2.31 16.54
CA GLU A 43 -12.34 2.31 15.62
C GLU A 43 -11.95 2.58 14.17
N ASP A 44 -10.70 2.97 13.92
CA ASP A 44 -10.24 3.39 12.60
C ASP A 44 -9.75 2.21 11.74
N THR A 45 -9.72 2.44 10.45
CA THR A 45 -9.11 1.53 9.49
C THR A 45 -7.96 2.22 8.77
N THR A 46 -6.83 1.56 8.67
CA THR A 46 -5.65 2.08 7.93
C THR A 46 -5.30 1.14 6.79
N VAL A 47 -5.20 1.67 5.58
CA VAL A 47 -4.64 0.94 4.44
C VAL A 47 -3.14 1.22 4.39
N LEU A 48 -2.35 0.15 4.46
CA LEU A 48 -0.90 0.15 4.37
C LEU A 48 -0.48 -0.25 2.95
N LEU A 49 0.04 0.69 2.16
CA LEU A 49 0.20 0.54 0.70
C LEU A 49 1.51 -0.17 0.27
N GLY A 50 2.00 -1.09 1.09
CA GLY A 50 3.22 -1.86 0.77
C GLY A 50 4.52 -1.18 1.18
N ASP A 51 5.61 -1.88 0.92
CA ASP A 51 6.97 -1.53 1.36
C ASP A 51 7.01 -1.26 2.87
N LEU A 52 6.45 -2.22 3.63
CA LEU A 52 6.29 -2.10 5.06
C LEU A 52 7.55 -2.51 5.83
N SER A 53 8.25 -3.54 5.37
CA SER A 53 9.39 -4.13 6.07
C SER A 53 10.49 -4.56 5.11
N TRP A 54 11.74 -4.33 5.51
CA TRP A 54 12.92 -4.84 4.82
C TRP A 54 13.22 -6.32 5.09
N ALA A 55 12.40 -6.99 5.87
CA ALA A 55 12.57 -8.42 6.16
C ALA A 55 12.48 -9.27 4.88
N LEU A 56 13.29 -10.33 4.82
CA LEU A 56 13.34 -11.22 3.66
C LEU A 56 12.28 -12.33 3.69
N ASP A 57 11.72 -12.61 4.86
CA ASP A 57 10.70 -13.63 5.07
C ASP A 57 9.79 -13.28 6.26
N LEU A 58 8.69 -14.01 6.44
CA LEU A 58 7.75 -13.79 7.54
C LEU A 58 8.39 -13.94 8.94
N PRO A 59 9.22 -14.94 9.23
CA PRO A 59 9.86 -15.04 10.53
C PRO A 59 10.70 -13.84 10.89
N SER A 60 11.51 -13.32 9.96
CA SER A 60 12.36 -12.15 10.18
C SER A 60 11.57 -10.84 10.26
N SER A 61 10.35 -10.77 9.72
CA SER A 61 9.48 -9.60 9.79
C SER A 61 8.74 -9.44 11.13
N ARG A 62 8.91 -10.38 12.07
CA ARG A 62 8.14 -10.42 13.33
C ARG A 62 8.22 -9.12 14.13
N ALA A 63 9.40 -8.52 14.26
CA ALA A 63 9.57 -7.29 15.04
C ALA A 63 8.83 -6.11 14.39
N ASP A 64 8.88 -6.02 13.05
CA ASP A 64 8.19 -4.98 12.29
C ASP A 64 6.67 -5.13 12.40
N PHE A 65 6.16 -6.37 12.27
CA PHE A 65 4.72 -6.62 12.42
C PHE A 65 4.22 -6.49 13.86
N ALA A 66 5.06 -6.77 14.87
CA ALA A 66 4.73 -6.47 16.26
C ALA A 66 4.53 -4.95 16.44
N TRP A 67 5.41 -4.14 15.87
CA TRP A 67 5.28 -2.69 15.89
C TRP A 67 4.03 -2.21 15.13
N ILE A 68 3.74 -2.77 13.95
CA ILE A 68 2.50 -2.45 13.21
C ILE A 68 1.26 -2.85 14.01
N ASN A 69 1.31 -3.97 14.74
CA ASN A 69 0.19 -4.43 15.56
C ASN A 69 -0.14 -3.50 16.73
N GLU A 70 0.86 -2.76 17.25
CA GLU A 70 0.66 -1.73 18.29
C GLU A 70 -0.12 -0.51 17.78
N ILE A 71 -0.16 -0.27 16.46
CA ILE A 71 -1.02 0.77 15.89
C ILE A 71 -2.47 0.34 16.09
N PRO A 72 -3.33 1.18 16.70
CA PRO A 72 -4.72 0.82 16.95
C PRO A 72 -5.51 0.57 15.65
N GLY A 73 -6.68 -0.05 15.78
CA GLY A 73 -7.63 -0.24 14.70
C GLY A 73 -7.22 -1.30 13.66
N ARG A 74 -7.99 -1.43 12.62
CA ARG A 74 -7.83 -2.44 11.57
C ARG A 74 -6.79 -2.00 10.54
N LYS A 75 -5.85 -2.89 10.19
CA LYS A 75 -4.86 -2.66 9.12
C LYS A 75 -5.15 -3.54 7.91
N LEU A 76 -5.29 -2.91 6.73
CA LEU A 76 -5.42 -3.57 5.43
C LEU A 76 -4.10 -3.42 4.69
N ILE A 77 -3.44 -4.52 4.40
CA ILE A 77 -2.04 -4.54 3.95
C ILE A 77 -1.95 -4.95 2.49
N LEU A 78 -1.38 -4.07 1.65
CA LEU A 78 -0.97 -4.39 0.29
C LEU A 78 0.51 -4.81 0.26
N LYS A 79 0.87 -5.47 -0.85
CA LYS A 79 2.26 -5.78 -1.16
C LYS A 79 2.95 -4.60 -1.84
N GLY A 80 4.17 -4.27 -1.40
CA GLY A 80 5.11 -3.44 -2.14
C GLY A 80 6.16 -4.25 -2.91
N ASN A 81 7.12 -3.59 -3.52
CA ASN A 81 8.20 -4.27 -4.26
C ASN A 81 9.32 -4.76 -3.34
N HIS A 82 9.51 -4.14 -2.20
CA HIS A 82 10.50 -4.55 -1.19
C HIS A 82 9.94 -5.48 -0.11
N ASP A 83 8.65 -5.82 -0.15
CA ASP A 83 8.04 -6.78 0.78
C ASP A 83 8.40 -8.23 0.38
N TYR A 84 9.66 -8.60 0.56
CA TYR A 84 10.17 -9.96 0.27
C TYR A 84 9.57 -11.01 1.19
N TRP A 85 9.16 -10.62 2.41
CA TRP A 85 8.45 -11.44 3.39
C TRP A 85 7.07 -11.91 2.88
N TRP A 86 6.52 -11.27 1.85
CA TRP A 86 5.18 -11.54 1.34
C TRP A 86 4.97 -13.00 0.97
N SER A 87 3.89 -13.59 1.47
CA SER A 87 3.57 -14.99 1.28
C SER A 87 2.07 -15.18 0.92
N THR A 88 1.57 -16.40 1.02
CA THR A 88 0.15 -16.68 0.81
C THR A 88 -0.70 -16.16 1.98
N GLN A 89 -1.99 -15.87 1.71
CA GLN A 89 -2.94 -15.50 2.74
C GLN A 89 -2.91 -16.46 3.93
N ALA A 90 -2.94 -17.77 3.67
CA ALA A 90 -2.94 -18.78 4.72
C ALA A 90 -1.68 -18.75 5.60
N LYS A 91 -0.50 -18.54 4.99
CA LYS A 91 0.75 -18.43 5.77
C LYS A 91 0.79 -17.17 6.60
N PHE A 92 0.32 -16.04 6.05
CA PHE A 92 0.25 -14.78 6.78
C PHE A 92 -0.74 -14.87 7.95
N THR A 93 -1.94 -15.41 7.73
CA THR A 93 -2.92 -15.63 8.79
C THR A 93 -2.38 -16.54 9.90
N LYS A 94 -1.70 -17.64 9.53
CA LYS A 94 -1.05 -18.52 10.51
C LYS A 94 0.00 -17.75 11.32
N PHE A 95 0.86 -16.99 10.66
CA PHE A 95 1.89 -16.16 11.32
C PHE A 95 1.25 -15.15 12.28
N CYS A 96 0.20 -14.44 11.87
CA CYS A 96 -0.50 -13.53 12.75
C CYS A 96 -1.08 -14.23 13.98
N ASN A 97 -1.77 -15.38 13.80
CA ASN A 97 -2.35 -16.13 14.90
C ASN A 97 -1.28 -16.64 15.90
N GLU A 98 -0.13 -17.10 15.40
CA GLU A 98 0.99 -17.59 16.24
C GLU A 98 1.61 -16.47 17.11
N HIS A 99 1.44 -15.19 16.70
CA HIS A 99 2.03 -14.05 17.40
C HIS A 99 0.98 -13.14 18.08
N GLY A 100 -0.32 -13.49 17.99
CA GLY A 100 -1.39 -12.69 18.59
C GLY A 100 -1.66 -11.37 17.83
N PHE A 101 -1.39 -11.34 16.53
CA PHE A 101 -1.66 -10.17 15.69
C PHE A 101 -3.07 -10.29 15.09
N GLU A 102 -4.06 -9.63 15.71
CA GLU A 102 -5.48 -9.86 15.42
C GLU A 102 -6.08 -8.84 14.45
N ASN A 103 -5.41 -7.72 14.19
CA ASN A 103 -5.98 -6.57 13.49
C ASN A 103 -5.37 -6.31 12.09
N MET A 104 -4.67 -7.29 11.52
CA MET A 104 -3.96 -7.17 10.23
C MET A 104 -4.52 -8.14 9.19
N PHE A 105 -4.88 -7.63 8.01
CA PHE A 105 -5.50 -8.38 6.93
C PHE A 105 -4.84 -8.05 5.58
N LEU A 106 -4.55 -9.06 4.76
CA LEU A 106 -4.00 -8.82 3.42
C LEU A 106 -5.10 -8.39 2.44
N LEU A 107 -4.88 -7.27 1.78
CA LEU A 107 -5.64 -6.84 0.61
C LEU A 107 -4.97 -7.41 -0.65
N ASN A 108 -5.47 -8.57 -1.10
CA ASN A 108 -4.87 -9.31 -2.21
C ASN A 108 -5.91 -10.20 -2.91
N ASN A 109 -6.39 -9.82 -4.06
CA ASN A 109 -7.47 -10.46 -4.84
C ASN A 109 -8.86 -10.44 -4.15
N ASN A 110 -9.03 -9.64 -3.14
CA ASN A 110 -10.25 -9.46 -2.36
C ASN A 110 -10.57 -7.97 -2.24
N CYS A 111 -11.65 -7.63 -1.59
CA CYS A 111 -11.95 -6.28 -1.13
C CYS A 111 -12.36 -6.32 0.35
N PHE A 112 -12.34 -5.15 0.97
CA PHE A 112 -12.88 -4.94 2.30
C PHE A 112 -13.92 -3.82 2.26
N GLU A 113 -14.95 -3.95 3.06
CA GLU A 113 -15.95 -2.91 3.19
C GLU A 113 -15.57 -1.91 4.28
N TYR A 114 -15.83 -0.64 4.00
CA TYR A 114 -15.75 0.45 4.94
C TYR A 114 -16.90 1.45 4.67
N GLU A 115 -17.87 1.53 5.56
CA GLU A 115 -19.03 2.46 5.48
C GLU A 115 -19.72 2.48 4.10
N GLY A 116 -20.01 1.31 3.54
CA GLY A 116 -20.66 1.15 2.25
C GLY A 116 -19.77 1.37 1.03
N ILE A 117 -18.48 1.60 1.23
CA ILE A 117 -17.48 1.74 0.16
C ILE A 117 -16.56 0.53 0.19
N SER A 118 -16.23 -0.02 -0.97
CA SER A 118 -15.28 -1.12 -1.09
C SER A 118 -13.87 -0.61 -1.27
N ILE A 119 -12.98 -1.06 -0.37
CA ILE A 119 -11.54 -0.88 -0.43
C ILE A 119 -10.97 -2.00 -1.29
N CYS A 120 -10.51 -1.67 -2.48
CA CYS A 120 -9.91 -2.58 -3.45
C CYS A 120 -8.44 -2.25 -3.65
N GLY A 121 -7.65 -3.21 -4.12
CA GLY A 121 -6.27 -2.91 -4.43
C GLY A 121 -5.39 -4.12 -4.74
N THR A 122 -4.19 -3.79 -5.19
CA THR A 122 -3.09 -4.72 -5.42
C THR A 122 -1.77 -3.94 -5.44
N ARG A 123 -0.64 -4.63 -5.66
CA ARG A 123 0.64 -3.95 -5.81
C ARG A 123 0.65 -2.96 -6.98
N GLY A 124 -0.09 -3.23 -8.05
CA GLY A 124 -0.01 -2.49 -9.29
C GLY A 124 1.24 -2.88 -10.10
N TRP A 125 1.59 -2.03 -11.04
CA TRP A 125 2.74 -2.25 -11.93
C TRP A 125 3.49 -0.96 -12.16
N PHE A 126 4.84 -1.08 -12.17
CA PHE A 126 5.76 -0.01 -12.54
C PHE A 126 6.62 -0.51 -13.70
N PHE A 127 6.62 0.23 -14.80
CA PHE A 127 7.43 -0.10 -15.95
C PHE A 127 8.85 0.45 -15.76
N GLU A 128 9.84 -0.44 -15.79
CA GLU A 128 11.26 -0.08 -15.85
C GLU A 128 11.80 -0.53 -17.20
N GLU A 129 12.22 0.40 -18.07
CA GLU A 129 12.72 0.09 -19.41
C GLU A 129 13.87 -0.94 -19.40
N GLU A 130 14.69 -0.92 -18.36
CA GLU A 130 15.84 -1.81 -18.21
C GLU A 130 15.47 -3.26 -17.85
N ARG A 131 14.22 -3.51 -17.46
CA ARG A 131 13.71 -4.83 -17.01
C ARG A 131 12.64 -5.42 -17.93
N SER A 132 12.53 -4.94 -19.17
CA SER A 132 11.54 -5.44 -20.11
C SER A 132 11.90 -6.83 -20.62
N GLY A 133 11.23 -7.87 -20.11
CA GLY A 133 11.41 -9.27 -20.53
C GLY A 133 10.14 -10.08 -20.36
N GLN A 134 10.13 -11.31 -20.90
CA GLN A 134 8.97 -12.24 -20.79
C GLN A 134 8.53 -12.49 -19.34
N HIS A 135 9.44 -12.39 -18.38
CA HIS A 135 9.11 -12.54 -16.97
C HIS A 135 8.25 -11.38 -16.48
N ASP A 136 8.61 -10.16 -16.84
CA ASP A 136 7.91 -8.94 -16.41
C ASP A 136 6.51 -8.87 -17.01
N GLU A 137 6.34 -9.27 -18.26
CA GLU A 137 5.04 -9.38 -18.90
C GLU A 137 4.09 -10.34 -18.15
N LYS A 138 4.62 -11.49 -17.69
CA LYS A 138 3.82 -12.44 -16.89
C LYS A 138 3.44 -11.88 -15.52
N VAL A 139 4.35 -11.11 -14.89
CA VAL A 139 4.07 -10.47 -13.59
C VAL A 139 3.04 -9.37 -13.78
N PHE A 140 3.18 -8.53 -14.80
CA PHE A 140 2.22 -7.50 -15.17
C PHE A 140 0.81 -8.06 -15.40
N LYS A 141 0.68 -9.08 -16.26
CA LYS A 141 -0.61 -9.75 -16.51
C LYS A 141 -1.25 -10.29 -15.22
N ARG A 142 -0.44 -10.83 -14.32
CA ARG A 142 -0.92 -11.27 -13.00
C ARG A 142 -1.44 -10.13 -12.14
N GLU A 143 -0.76 -8.98 -12.13
CA GLU A 143 -1.22 -7.81 -11.36
C GLU A 143 -2.53 -7.25 -11.91
N LEU A 144 -2.74 -7.25 -13.23
CA LEU A 144 -4.02 -6.88 -13.84
C LEU A 144 -5.15 -7.83 -13.41
N ILE A 145 -4.91 -9.15 -13.45
CA ILE A 145 -5.87 -10.16 -13.00
C ILE A 145 -6.20 -9.97 -11.52
N ARG A 146 -5.22 -9.67 -10.69
CA ARG A 146 -5.40 -9.43 -9.24
C ARG A 146 -6.21 -8.18 -8.97
N LEU A 147 -5.91 -7.08 -9.66
CA LEU A 147 -6.68 -5.85 -9.53
C LEU A 147 -8.14 -6.08 -9.97
N GLU A 148 -8.35 -6.72 -11.12
CA GLU A 148 -9.70 -7.00 -11.60
C GLU A 148 -10.46 -7.94 -10.65
N ALA A 149 -9.79 -8.93 -10.05
CA ALA A 149 -10.40 -9.81 -9.05
C ALA A 149 -10.85 -9.02 -7.81
N SER A 150 -10.00 -8.11 -7.31
CA SER A 150 -10.33 -7.23 -6.19
C SER A 150 -11.53 -6.33 -6.51
N LEU A 151 -11.56 -5.73 -7.71
CA LEU A 151 -12.67 -4.88 -8.17
C LEU A 151 -13.97 -5.66 -8.36
N LYS A 152 -13.92 -6.90 -8.89
CA LYS A 152 -15.08 -7.79 -9.03
C LYS A 152 -15.65 -8.22 -7.68
N ALA A 153 -14.79 -8.47 -6.70
CA ALA A 153 -15.22 -8.84 -5.35
C ALA A 153 -16.06 -7.75 -4.66
N ALA A 154 -15.90 -6.49 -5.07
CA ALA A 154 -16.67 -5.36 -4.56
C ALA A 154 -18.12 -5.30 -5.10
N GLY A 155 -18.47 -6.08 -6.12
CA GLY A 155 -19.81 -6.03 -6.75
C GLY A 155 -20.17 -4.62 -7.22
N GLU A 156 -21.38 -4.17 -6.88
CA GLU A 156 -21.93 -2.86 -7.26
C GLU A 156 -21.56 -1.73 -6.27
N SER A 157 -20.90 -2.03 -5.16
CA SER A 157 -20.53 -1.00 -4.18
C SER A 157 -19.60 0.05 -4.77
N PRO A 158 -19.68 1.33 -4.36
CA PRO A 158 -18.70 2.34 -4.68
C PRO A 158 -17.29 1.87 -4.31
N LYS A 159 -16.29 2.19 -5.12
CA LYS A 159 -14.94 1.63 -5.00
C LYS A 159 -13.89 2.71 -4.81
N MET A 160 -12.96 2.45 -3.89
CA MET A 160 -11.67 3.12 -3.80
C MET A 160 -10.57 2.10 -4.08
N VAL A 161 -9.55 2.50 -4.83
CA VAL A 161 -8.42 1.65 -5.18
C VAL A 161 -7.16 2.13 -4.49
N PHE A 162 -6.41 1.18 -3.95
CA PHE A 162 -5.11 1.39 -3.32
C PHE A 162 -4.08 0.54 -4.06
N LEU A 163 -3.02 1.17 -4.52
CA LEU A 163 -1.93 0.54 -5.24
C LEU A 163 -0.60 0.88 -4.55
N HIS A 164 0.38 -0.01 -4.64
CA HIS A 164 1.72 0.39 -4.26
C HIS A 164 2.37 1.20 -5.39
N TYR A 165 2.41 0.67 -6.60
CA TYR A 165 2.93 1.39 -7.75
C TYR A 165 1.94 2.43 -8.29
N PRO A 166 2.41 3.64 -8.67
CA PRO A 166 1.56 4.62 -9.32
C PRO A 166 1.10 4.11 -10.70
N PRO A 167 -0.20 4.12 -10.99
CA PRO A 167 -0.69 3.74 -12.33
C PRO A 167 -0.42 4.84 -13.37
N ARG A 168 -0.08 6.04 -12.87
CA ARG A 168 0.26 7.22 -13.66
C ARG A 168 1.27 8.06 -12.88
N TYR A 169 2.34 8.47 -13.55
CA TYR A 169 3.29 9.45 -13.05
C TYR A 169 3.87 10.25 -14.24
N ARG A 170 4.56 11.34 -13.97
CA ARG A 170 5.05 12.23 -15.03
C ARG A 170 5.96 11.47 -15.99
N GLY A 171 5.52 11.38 -17.25
CA GLY A 171 6.21 10.65 -18.32
C GLY A 171 5.79 9.20 -18.51
N TYR A 172 4.84 8.69 -17.69
CA TYR A 172 4.35 7.32 -17.82
C TYR A 172 2.88 7.17 -17.44
N GLU A 173 2.19 6.31 -18.15
CA GLU A 173 0.84 5.83 -17.81
C GLU A 173 0.77 4.32 -18.06
N CYS A 174 0.00 3.62 -17.24
CA CYS A 174 -0.37 2.22 -17.46
C CYS A 174 -1.82 2.16 -17.97
N PRO A 175 -2.02 2.11 -19.30
CA PRO A 175 -3.37 2.20 -19.88
C PRO A 175 -4.30 1.10 -19.39
N GLU A 176 -3.78 -0.12 -19.16
CA GLU A 176 -4.55 -1.27 -18.74
C GLU A 176 -5.09 -1.09 -17.32
N ILE A 177 -4.29 -0.56 -16.38
CA ILE A 177 -4.75 -0.25 -15.03
C ILE A 177 -5.78 0.89 -15.09
N LEU A 178 -5.48 1.96 -15.84
CA LEU A 178 -6.41 3.09 -15.98
C LEU A 178 -7.75 2.65 -16.58
N ALA A 179 -7.73 1.77 -17.60
CA ALA A 179 -8.95 1.19 -18.18
C ALA A 179 -9.76 0.38 -17.15
N LEU A 180 -9.10 -0.37 -16.25
CA LEU A 180 -9.78 -1.07 -15.16
C LEU A 180 -10.42 -0.10 -14.18
N LEU A 181 -9.73 0.98 -13.80
CA LEU A 181 -10.29 2.00 -12.91
C LEU A 181 -11.58 2.61 -13.50
N GLN A 182 -11.58 2.92 -14.79
CA GLN A 182 -12.75 3.45 -15.49
C GLN A 182 -13.86 2.41 -15.65
N LYS A 183 -13.54 1.19 -16.10
CA LYS A 183 -14.50 0.09 -16.27
C LYS A 183 -15.29 -0.20 -15.01
N TYR A 184 -14.65 -0.09 -13.84
CA TYR A 184 -15.27 -0.36 -12.53
C TYR A 184 -15.70 0.92 -11.79
N GLU A 185 -15.77 2.06 -12.49
CA GLU A 185 -16.23 3.36 -11.97
C GLU A 185 -15.51 3.80 -10.68
N VAL A 186 -14.22 3.51 -10.58
CA VAL A 186 -13.39 3.93 -9.45
C VAL A 186 -13.29 5.45 -9.43
N ARG A 187 -13.53 6.07 -8.27
CA ARG A 187 -13.50 7.53 -8.10
C ARG A 187 -12.20 8.03 -7.48
N ARG A 188 -11.52 7.21 -6.72
CA ARG A 188 -10.29 7.59 -6.00
C ARG A 188 -9.27 6.46 -6.07
N CYS A 189 -8.02 6.82 -6.36
CA CYS A 189 -6.88 5.91 -6.43
C CYS A 189 -5.71 6.48 -5.62
N PHE A 190 -5.29 5.75 -4.61
CA PHE A 190 -4.16 6.07 -3.75
C PHE A 190 -2.97 5.21 -4.12
N TYR A 191 -1.76 5.77 -4.07
CA TYR A 191 -0.55 5.03 -4.41
C TYR A 191 0.65 5.48 -3.57
N GLY A 192 1.69 4.64 -3.52
CA GLY A 192 2.95 4.85 -2.82
C GLY A 192 4.15 4.89 -3.76
N HIS A 193 5.25 4.27 -3.35
CA HIS A 193 6.46 3.95 -4.12
C HIS A 193 7.36 5.13 -4.49
N LEU A 194 6.86 6.31 -4.76
CA LEU A 194 7.67 7.46 -5.15
C LEU A 194 8.26 8.13 -3.92
N HIS A 195 9.60 8.12 -3.80
CA HIS A 195 10.34 8.65 -2.67
C HIS A 195 11.29 9.78 -3.06
N GLY A 196 11.57 10.69 -2.11
CA GLY A 196 12.58 11.72 -2.22
C GLY A 196 12.49 12.49 -3.53
N GLY A 197 13.53 12.44 -4.35
CA GLY A 197 13.56 13.13 -5.66
C GLY A 197 12.48 12.70 -6.64
N SER A 198 11.88 11.51 -6.48
CA SER A 198 10.80 11.00 -7.32
C SER A 198 9.44 11.63 -7.02
N HIS A 199 9.28 12.34 -5.89
CA HIS A 199 8.04 13.06 -5.57
C HIS A 199 7.61 14.01 -6.69
N LYS A 200 8.57 14.62 -7.40
CA LYS A 200 8.32 15.51 -8.55
C LYS A 200 7.64 14.82 -9.73
N LEU A 201 7.66 13.49 -9.76
CA LEU A 201 7.01 12.69 -10.80
C LEU A 201 5.55 12.36 -10.45
N ALA A 202 5.14 12.56 -9.20
CA ALA A 202 3.78 12.29 -8.77
C ALA A 202 2.77 13.11 -9.59
N MET A 203 1.71 12.44 -10.01
CA MET A 203 0.56 13.07 -10.65
C MET A 203 -0.63 12.95 -9.70
N GLU A 204 -0.96 14.06 -9.06
CA GLU A 204 -2.09 14.17 -8.14
C GLU A 204 -3.22 15.01 -8.75
N GLY A 205 -4.42 14.86 -8.21
CA GLY A 205 -5.63 15.54 -8.70
C GLY A 205 -6.53 14.61 -9.52
N THR A 206 -7.50 15.20 -10.20
CA THR A 206 -8.51 14.44 -10.94
C THR A 206 -8.14 14.32 -12.42
N TRP A 207 -8.01 13.09 -12.89
CA TRP A 207 -7.74 12.74 -14.29
C TRP A 207 -8.75 11.68 -14.72
N ASP A 208 -9.41 11.89 -15.85
CA ASP A 208 -10.39 10.95 -16.41
C ASP A 208 -11.47 10.52 -15.40
N GLY A 209 -11.88 11.44 -14.49
CA GLY A 209 -12.89 11.19 -13.46
C GLY A 209 -12.39 10.44 -12.23
N VAL A 210 -11.09 10.12 -12.14
CA VAL A 210 -10.46 9.48 -10.98
C VAL A 210 -9.55 10.49 -10.26
N GLU A 211 -9.72 10.63 -8.95
CA GLU A 211 -8.82 11.41 -8.10
C GLU A 211 -7.62 10.54 -7.71
N PHE A 212 -6.40 11.00 -8.02
CA PHE A 212 -5.14 10.32 -7.68
C PHE A 212 -4.43 11.03 -6.54
N LYS A 213 -3.88 10.26 -5.58
CA LYS A 213 -3.16 10.80 -4.43
C LYS A 213 -1.96 9.92 -4.06
N LEU A 214 -0.77 10.54 -3.96
CA LEU A 214 0.43 9.91 -3.40
C LEU A 214 0.35 9.91 -1.87
N VAL A 215 0.57 8.74 -1.26
CA VAL A 215 0.55 8.56 0.20
C VAL A 215 1.79 7.82 0.73
N ALA A 216 2.94 7.97 0.04
CA ALA A 216 4.24 7.50 0.54
C ALA A 216 4.61 8.26 1.83
N ALA A 217 5.09 7.56 2.85
CA ALA A 217 5.31 8.11 4.19
C ALA A 217 6.17 9.38 4.20
N ASP A 218 7.28 9.41 3.47
CA ASP A 218 8.17 10.57 3.39
C ASP A 218 7.54 11.75 2.63
N TYR A 219 6.61 11.49 1.72
CA TYR A 219 5.86 12.53 0.99
C TYR A 219 4.82 13.21 1.87
N ILE A 220 4.08 12.45 2.67
CA ILE A 220 3.03 12.97 3.56
C ILE A 220 3.56 13.33 4.96
N GLY A 221 4.89 13.42 5.13
CA GLY A 221 5.53 13.82 6.39
C GLY A 221 5.29 12.82 7.52
N PHE A 222 5.20 11.53 7.20
CA PHE A 222 4.97 10.41 8.12
C PHE A 222 3.65 10.49 8.91
N LYS A 223 2.70 11.31 8.46
CA LYS A 223 1.34 11.40 9.02
C LYS A 223 0.36 10.71 8.08
N PRO A 224 -0.45 9.75 8.54
CA PRO A 224 -1.35 9.02 7.66
C PRO A 224 -2.36 9.97 7.01
N TYR A 225 -2.56 9.81 5.71
CA TYR A 225 -3.52 10.59 4.96
C TYR A 225 -4.94 10.16 5.32
N ARG A 226 -5.77 11.09 5.79
CA ARG A 226 -7.17 10.83 6.10
C ARG A 226 -7.99 10.77 4.82
N VAL A 227 -8.43 9.58 4.44
CA VAL A 227 -9.19 9.31 3.21
C VAL A 227 -10.65 9.69 3.37
N ILE A 228 -11.25 9.27 4.47
CA ILE A 228 -12.64 9.59 4.88
C ILE A 228 -12.59 10.13 6.30
N PRO A 229 -13.34 11.21 6.58
CA PRO A 229 -13.41 11.84 7.91
C PRO A 229 -13.94 10.93 8.98
#